data_34c68e07121d71c99555b9c59293160b
#
_entry.id   34c68e07121d71c99555b9c59293160b
#
_cell.length_a   1.000
_cell.length_b   1.000
_cell.length_c   1.000
_cell.angle_alpha   90.00
_cell.angle_beta   90.00
_cell.angle_gamma   90.00
#
_symmetry.space_group_name_H-M   'P 1'
#
loop_
_entity.id
_entity.type
_entity.pdbx_description
1 polymer ?
#
loop_
_entity_poly.entity_id
_entity_poly.type
_entity_poly.pdbx_seq_one_letter_code
_entity_poly.pdbx_strand_id
1 'polypeptide(L)'
;MHPATLRLFCLGLVCASFLYSENWPAWRGPFGTGQSPEKQFPIKWSTKENIRWRIPLVERGNSSPVVWGDKVFVTQSIEKTKSRRVICFNRANGKTIWARTVKHAEMELTHRTNPFCSASPV
;
A
#
# COMPACT_ATOMS: atom_id res chain seq x y z
N MET A 1 -66.28 8.01 -15.85
CA MET A 1 -64.94 8.04 -16.49
C MET A 1 -63.98 8.63 -15.49
N HIS A 2 -63.08 7.79 -14.89
CA HIS A 2 -62.07 8.23 -13.94
C HIS A 2 -60.72 8.30 -14.68
N PRO A 3 -59.93 9.38 -14.57
CA PRO A 3 -58.60 9.42 -15.13
C PRO A 3 -57.63 8.66 -14.23
N ALA A 4 -56.96 7.69 -14.82
CA ALA A 4 -55.88 6.95 -14.17
C ALA A 4 -54.62 7.85 -14.11
N THR A 5 -54.19 8.21 -12.91
CA THR A 5 -52.93 8.92 -12.65
C THR A 5 -51.76 7.94 -12.75
N LEU A 6 -51.00 8.05 -13.82
CA LEU A 6 -49.73 7.34 -14.05
C LEU A 6 -48.63 7.92 -13.13
N ARG A 7 -48.28 7.24 -12.07
CA ARG A 7 -47.15 7.61 -11.20
C ARG A 7 -45.84 7.12 -11.82
N LEU A 8 -45.10 8.06 -12.39
CA LEU A 8 -43.76 7.78 -12.90
C LEU A 8 -42.81 7.63 -11.71
N PHE A 9 -42.35 6.40 -11.47
CA PHE A 9 -41.36 6.08 -10.45
C PHE A 9 -39.96 6.32 -11.04
N CYS A 10 -39.35 7.49 -10.79
CA CYS A 10 -37.97 7.74 -11.13
C CYS A 10 -37.07 6.92 -10.21
N LEU A 11 -36.56 5.79 -10.71
CA LEU A 11 -35.53 5.00 -10.04
C LEU A 11 -34.21 5.78 -10.15
N GLY A 12 -33.84 6.53 -9.10
CA GLY A 12 -32.57 7.23 -9.02
C GLY A 12 -31.43 6.21 -8.95
N LEU A 13 -30.68 6.10 -10.04
CA LEU A 13 -29.46 5.31 -10.09
C LEU A 13 -28.40 6.01 -9.23
N VAL A 14 -28.22 5.58 -7.97
CA VAL A 14 -27.12 6.03 -7.11
C VAL A 14 -25.83 5.42 -7.66
N CYS A 15 -25.13 6.19 -8.47
CA CYS A 15 -23.79 5.86 -8.92
C CYS A 15 -22.87 5.99 -7.70
N ALA A 16 -22.61 4.86 -7.01
CA ALA A 16 -21.60 4.79 -5.97
C ALA A 16 -20.24 4.93 -6.65
N SER A 17 -19.70 6.15 -6.67
CA SER A 17 -18.33 6.40 -7.08
C SER A 17 -17.41 5.76 -6.07
N PHE A 18 -16.90 4.57 -6.37
CA PHE A 18 -15.81 3.97 -5.63
C PHE A 18 -14.60 4.89 -5.82
N LEU A 19 -14.26 5.63 -4.79
CA LEU A 19 -13.00 6.38 -4.71
C LEU A 19 -11.87 5.33 -4.63
N TYR A 20 -11.45 4.84 -5.78
CA TYR A 20 -10.21 4.08 -5.87
C TYR A 20 -9.07 5.05 -5.60
N SER A 21 -8.50 4.95 -4.41
CA SER A 21 -7.23 5.59 -4.12
C SER A 21 -6.18 5.06 -5.09
N GLU A 22 -5.39 5.96 -5.63
CA GLU A 22 -4.43 5.68 -6.71
C GLU A 22 -3.41 4.59 -6.32
N ASN A 23 -2.97 3.84 -7.32
CA ASN A 23 -1.85 2.94 -7.19
C ASN A 23 -0.54 3.74 -7.07
N TRP A 24 0.40 3.21 -6.28
CA TRP A 24 1.75 3.71 -6.19
C TRP A 24 2.73 2.60 -6.55
N PRO A 25 2.90 2.28 -7.87
CA PRO A 25 3.50 1.04 -8.35
C PRO A 25 5.03 1.00 -8.26
N ALA A 26 5.69 2.10 -7.94
CA ALA A 26 7.14 2.19 -7.87
C ALA A 26 7.58 3.22 -6.84
N TRP A 27 8.87 3.29 -6.55
CA TRP A 27 9.46 4.22 -5.60
C TRP A 27 9.02 5.68 -5.79
N ARG A 28 8.90 6.15 -7.03
CA ARG A 28 8.47 7.51 -7.36
C ARG A 28 7.05 7.59 -7.92
N GLY A 29 6.23 6.59 -7.65
CA GLY A 29 4.83 6.55 -8.06
C GLY A 29 4.59 6.24 -9.53
N PRO A 30 3.35 6.43 -10.00
CA PRO A 30 2.93 5.98 -11.33
C PRO A 30 3.65 6.68 -12.49
N PHE A 31 4.12 7.90 -12.27
CA PHE A 31 4.78 8.71 -13.32
C PHE A 31 6.29 8.87 -13.08
N GLY A 32 6.85 8.25 -12.08
CA GLY A 32 8.26 8.39 -11.72
C GLY A 32 8.67 9.79 -11.19
N THR A 33 7.71 10.66 -10.93
CA THR A 33 7.93 12.06 -10.51
C THR A 33 7.99 12.25 -9.00
N GLY A 34 7.46 11.29 -8.23
CA GLY A 34 7.29 11.42 -6.78
C GLY A 34 6.09 12.27 -6.38
N GLN A 35 5.23 12.61 -7.33
CA GLN A 35 4.03 13.42 -7.12
C GLN A 35 2.78 12.56 -7.22
N SER A 36 1.79 12.82 -6.37
CA SER A 36 0.45 12.24 -6.46
C SER A 36 -0.52 13.30 -6.99
N PRO A 37 -1.42 12.94 -7.92
CA PRO A 37 -2.51 13.81 -8.36
C PRO A 37 -3.64 13.89 -7.32
N GLU A 38 -3.64 13.07 -6.29
CA GLU A 38 -4.63 13.13 -5.22
C GLU A 38 -4.55 14.50 -4.52
N LYS A 39 -5.72 15.11 -4.28
CA LYS A 39 -5.80 16.45 -3.68
C LYS A 39 -6.19 16.39 -2.19
N GLN A 40 -6.72 15.26 -1.73
CA GLN A 40 -7.23 15.10 -0.38
C GLN A 40 -6.38 14.10 0.40
N PHE A 41 -5.26 14.55 0.90
CA PHE A 41 -4.44 13.77 1.82
C PHE A 41 -4.16 14.60 3.09
N PRO A 42 -3.98 13.93 4.23
CA PRO A 42 -3.67 14.61 5.47
C PRO A 42 -2.32 15.31 5.37
N ILE A 43 -2.27 16.58 5.77
CA ILE A 43 -1.03 17.36 5.88
C ILE A 43 -0.43 17.32 7.29
N LYS A 44 -1.17 16.76 8.24
CA LYS A 44 -0.74 16.52 9.61
C LYS A 44 -0.99 15.06 9.97
N TRP A 45 -0.02 14.42 10.59
CA TRP A 45 -0.15 13.07 11.13
C TRP A 45 0.74 12.90 12.35
N SER A 46 0.33 12.03 13.23
CA SER A 46 1.08 11.64 14.42
C SER A 46 0.84 10.16 14.71
N THR A 47 1.39 9.64 15.78
CA THR A 47 1.13 8.25 16.20
C THR A 47 -0.34 7.95 16.53
N LYS A 48 -1.17 9.00 16.68
CA LYS A 48 -2.59 8.92 17.07
C LYS A 48 -3.53 9.58 16.06
N GLU A 49 -3.01 10.27 15.06
CA GLU A 49 -3.79 11.07 14.12
C GLU A 49 -3.45 10.71 12.69
N ASN A 50 -4.47 10.51 11.87
CA ASN A 50 -4.37 10.21 10.44
C ASN A 50 -3.54 8.94 10.11
N ILE A 51 -3.43 8.01 11.06
CA ILE A 51 -2.82 6.69 10.88
C ILE A 51 -3.93 5.64 10.81
N ARG A 52 -4.10 5.01 9.66
CA ARG A 52 -5.09 3.94 9.47
C ARG A 52 -4.67 2.66 10.19
N TRP A 53 -3.42 2.29 10.08
CA TRP A 53 -2.81 1.14 10.75
C TRP A 53 -1.31 1.28 10.84
N ARG A 54 -0.70 0.53 11.72
CA ARG A 54 0.74 0.47 11.94
C ARG A 54 1.16 -0.96 12.22
N ILE A 55 2.22 -1.43 11.55
CA ILE A 55 2.75 -2.79 11.70
C ILE A 55 4.22 -2.69 12.02
N PRO A 56 4.70 -3.35 13.09
CA PRO A 56 6.12 -3.50 13.32
C PRO A 56 6.72 -4.48 12.29
N LEU A 57 7.82 -4.10 11.67
CA LEU A 57 8.66 -5.00 10.89
C LEU A 57 9.77 -5.55 11.78
N VAL A 58 10.25 -6.78 11.48
CA VAL A 58 11.20 -7.50 12.35
C VAL A 58 12.54 -6.77 12.43
N GLU A 59 13.02 -6.29 11.30
CA GLU A 59 14.27 -5.56 11.20
C GLU A 59 14.11 -4.32 10.34
N ARG A 60 15.06 -3.40 10.43
CA ARG A 60 15.08 -2.17 9.65
C ARG A 60 15.30 -2.46 8.16
N GLY A 61 14.82 -1.59 7.30
CA GLY A 61 15.04 -1.60 5.86
C GLY A 61 14.63 -0.26 5.26
N ASN A 62 15.09 0.01 4.05
CA ASN A 62 14.82 1.25 3.31
C ASN A 62 13.88 1.04 2.11
N SER A 63 13.23 -0.13 2.04
CA SER A 63 12.26 -0.39 0.98
C SER A 63 11.11 0.60 1.04
N SER A 64 10.85 1.31 -0.06
CA SER A 64 9.62 2.08 -0.18
C SER A 64 8.44 1.16 -0.42
N PRO A 65 7.33 1.34 0.28
CA PRO A 65 6.12 0.57 0.01
C PRO A 65 5.61 0.81 -1.40
N VAL A 66 5.19 -0.25 -2.06
CA VAL A 66 4.46 -0.21 -3.34
C VAL A 66 3.01 -0.54 -3.08
N VAL A 67 2.11 0.23 -3.70
CA VAL A 67 0.66 0.06 -3.54
C VAL A 67 0.04 -0.32 -4.88
N TRP A 68 -0.69 -1.44 -4.90
CA TRP A 68 -1.44 -1.88 -6.06
C TRP A 68 -2.81 -2.43 -5.63
N GLY A 69 -3.86 -1.74 -6.05
CA GLY A 69 -5.23 -2.07 -5.66
C GLY A 69 -5.40 -2.07 -4.13
N ASP A 70 -5.81 -3.18 -3.60
CA ASP A 70 -6.04 -3.42 -2.18
C ASP A 70 -4.81 -3.94 -1.41
N LYS A 71 -3.63 -3.89 -2.01
CA LYS A 71 -2.39 -4.48 -1.50
C LYS A 71 -1.29 -3.46 -1.31
N VAL A 72 -0.45 -3.69 -0.30
CA VAL A 72 0.78 -2.96 -0.04
C VAL A 72 1.92 -3.95 0.03
N PHE A 73 2.99 -3.71 -0.72
CA PHE A 73 4.17 -4.58 -0.78
C PHE A 73 5.39 -3.87 -0.20
N VAL A 74 6.16 -4.60 0.59
CA VAL A 74 7.47 -4.15 1.07
C VAL A 74 8.47 -5.30 1.00
N THR A 75 9.74 -4.96 0.83
CA THR A 75 10.84 -5.92 0.98
C THR A 75 11.47 -5.77 2.36
N GLN A 76 11.96 -6.87 2.90
CA GLN A 76 12.64 -6.90 4.20
C GLN A 76 13.77 -7.93 4.20
N SER A 77 14.91 -7.57 4.78
CA SER A 77 15.95 -8.53 5.16
C SER A 77 15.75 -8.97 6.59
N ILE A 78 16.11 -10.22 6.88
CA ILE A 78 16.24 -10.77 8.23
C ILE A 78 17.63 -11.35 8.33
N GLU A 79 18.56 -10.57 8.87
CA GLU A 79 19.98 -10.92 8.93
C GLU A 79 20.22 -12.16 9.77
N LYS A 80 19.53 -12.29 10.90
CA LYS A 80 19.64 -13.43 11.79
C LYS A 80 19.40 -14.77 11.09
N THR A 81 18.53 -14.82 10.09
CA THR A 81 18.19 -16.04 9.35
C THR A 81 18.76 -16.05 7.94
N LYS A 82 19.61 -15.07 7.59
CA LYS A 82 20.15 -14.88 6.24
C LYS A 82 19.07 -15.01 5.18
N SER A 83 18.00 -14.22 5.33
CA SER A 83 16.86 -14.30 4.42
C SER A 83 16.37 -12.94 4.00
N ARG A 84 15.81 -12.91 2.81
CA ARG A 84 15.11 -11.75 2.24
C ARG A 84 13.70 -12.14 1.91
N ARG A 85 12.77 -11.25 2.14
CA ARG A 85 11.38 -11.54 1.90
C ARG A 85 10.64 -10.35 1.27
N VAL A 86 9.62 -10.68 0.52
CA VAL A 86 8.56 -9.75 0.11
C VAL A 86 7.34 -10.05 0.96
N ILE A 87 6.72 -9.01 1.48
CA ILE A 87 5.52 -9.10 2.31
C ILE A 87 4.42 -8.33 1.62
N CYS A 88 3.25 -8.95 1.52
CA CYS A 88 2.02 -8.34 1.02
C CYS A 88 1.05 -8.13 2.17
N PHE A 89 0.62 -6.89 2.35
CA PHE A 89 -0.37 -6.49 3.34
C PHE A 89 -1.68 -6.07 2.68
N ASN A 90 -2.76 -6.26 3.38
CA ASN A 90 -4.04 -5.68 3.02
C ASN A 90 -4.01 -4.15 3.29
N ARG A 91 -4.31 -3.35 2.27
CA ARG A 91 -4.26 -1.89 2.32
C ARG A 91 -5.23 -1.28 3.33
N ALA A 92 -6.40 -1.90 3.52
CA ALA A 92 -7.42 -1.35 4.39
C ALA A 92 -7.10 -1.50 5.88
N ASN A 93 -6.48 -2.63 6.28
CA ASN A 93 -6.31 -2.98 7.69
C ASN A 93 -4.89 -3.40 8.10
N GLY A 94 -3.96 -3.46 7.15
CA GLY A 94 -2.58 -3.83 7.40
C GLY A 94 -2.33 -5.32 7.70
N LYS A 95 -3.32 -6.19 7.66
CA LYS A 95 -3.11 -7.62 7.90
C LYS A 95 -2.24 -8.21 6.80
N THR A 96 -1.28 -9.05 7.18
CA THR A 96 -0.46 -9.79 6.23
C THR A 96 -1.34 -10.76 5.43
N ILE A 97 -1.33 -10.61 4.11
CA ILE A 97 -2.00 -11.53 3.19
C ILE A 97 -1.08 -12.72 2.92
N TRP A 98 0.19 -12.43 2.59
CA TRP A 98 1.22 -13.44 2.41
C TRP A 98 2.62 -12.84 2.59
N ALA A 99 3.60 -13.73 2.78
CA ALA A 99 5.03 -13.41 2.70
C ALA A 99 5.74 -14.51 1.93
N ARG A 100 6.73 -14.12 1.13
CA ARG A 100 7.64 -15.04 0.42
C ARG A 100 9.05 -14.74 0.84
N THR A 101 9.77 -15.79 1.19
CA THR A 101 11.12 -15.70 1.76
C THR A 101 12.11 -16.51 0.92
N VAL A 102 13.26 -15.91 0.65
CA VAL A 102 14.40 -16.56 0.00
C VAL A 102 15.57 -16.52 0.97
N LYS A 103 16.25 -17.64 1.15
CA LYS A 103 17.51 -17.72 1.90
C LYS A 103 18.67 -17.40 0.96
N HIS A 104 19.70 -16.77 1.50
CA HIS A 104 20.97 -16.55 0.79
C HIS A 104 22.13 -17.17 1.57
N ALA A 105 23.12 -17.68 0.85
CA ALA A 105 24.25 -18.39 1.47
C ALA A 105 25.28 -17.44 2.04
N GLU A 106 25.55 -16.32 1.36
CA GLU A 106 26.61 -15.38 1.70
C GLU A 106 26.05 -14.07 2.22
N MET A 107 26.77 -13.45 3.15
CA MET A 107 26.47 -12.10 3.60
C MET A 107 27.14 -11.10 2.64
N GLU A 108 26.33 -10.30 1.99
CA GLU A 108 26.83 -9.15 1.26
C GLU A 108 27.28 -8.05 2.21
N LEU A 109 28.34 -7.35 1.87
CA LEU A 109 28.76 -6.17 2.62
C LEU A 109 27.78 -5.04 2.36
N THR A 110 27.28 -4.42 3.42
CA THR A 110 26.46 -3.22 3.32
C THR A 110 27.02 -2.09 4.17
N HIS A 111 26.64 -0.88 3.83
CA HIS A 111 26.94 0.27 4.68
C HIS A 111 25.82 0.43 5.73
N ARG A 112 26.17 0.90 6.93
CA ARG A 112 25.21 1.09 8.03
C ARG A 112 24.00 1.96 7.69
N THR A 113 24.14 2.86 6.71
CA THR A 113 23.05 3.75 6.23
C THR A 113 22.26 3.16 5.07
N ASN A 114 22.73 2.03 4.51
CA ASN A 114 22.07 1.35 3.41
C ASN A 114 21.87 -0.13 3.75
N PRO A 115 20.91 -0.47 4.63
CA PRO A 115 20.65 -1.85 5.00
C PRO A 115 20.17 -2.68 3.80
N PHE A 116 20.25 -3.99 3.92
CA PHE A 116 19.70 -4.91 2.93
C PHE A 116 18.23 -4.62 2.62
N CYS A 117 17.78 -5.01 1.43
CA CYS A 117 16.42 -4.75 0.96
C CYS A 117 16.07 -3.26 0.91
N SER A 118 17.00 -2.44 0.42
CA SER A 118 16.73 -1.02 0.11
C SER A 118 15.97 -0.85 -1.20
N ALA A 119 16.01 -1.84 -2.10
CA ALA A 119 15.25 -1.82 -3.33
C ALA A 119 13.75 -1.97 -3.04
N SER A 120 12.97 -1.13 -3.69
CA SER A 120 11.51 -1.23 -3.66
C SER A 120 11.03 -2.37 -4.56
N PRO A 121 9.93 -3.05 -4.24
CA PRO A 121 9.28 -3.96 -5.19
C PRO A 121 8.85 -3.20 -6.45
N VAL A 122 8.77 -3.89 -7.57
CA VAL A 122 8.24 -3.40 -8.84
C VAL A 122 7.35 -4.48 -9.46
#